data_ef5140d4385e332166ad16ecbc6b8399
#
_entry.id   ef5140d4385e332166ad16ecbc6b8399
#
_cell.length_a   1.000
_cell.length_b   1.000
_cell.length_c   1.000
_cell.angle_alpha   90.00
_cell.angle_beta   90.00
_cell.angle_gamma   90.00
#
_symmetry.space_group_name_H-M   'P 1'
#
loop_
_entity.id
_entity.type
_entity.pdbx_description
1 polymer ?
#
loop_
_entity_poly.entity_id
_entity_poly.type
_entity_poly.pdbx_seq_one_letter_code
_entity_poly.pdbx_strand_id
1 'polypeptide(L)'
;MNKDIRLAIIYGSDREGRFCDTVVDWLAAQLEHSGLTQLSFIDPVDRITDARGRLDAADAFIVVTPEYNHGYPAPLKALIDSAKAEWQAKPVAFVSYGGISGGSRAVEQLRQVFAELHSVTLRDSVGFINAWEQFDSSGNLREPSRAERTLARMLAHLRWWATALREARGKSPYREIAA
;
A
#
# COMPACT_ATOMS: atom_id res chain seq x y z
N MET A 1 -18.66 16.25 -1.55
CA MET A 1 -17.82 16.63 -0.40
C MET A 1 -16.67 15.64 -0.31
N ASN A 2 -15.46 16.08 -0.67
CA ASN A 2 -14.28 15.22 -0.62
C ASN A 2 -13.83 15.15 0.86
N LYS A 3 -14.30 14.16 1.60
CA LYS A 3 -13.75 13.91 2.94
C LYS A 3 -12.37 13.30 2.74
N ASP A 4 -11.34 13.99 3.17
CA ASP A 4 -9.97 13.48 3.16
C ASP A 4 -9.92 12.08 3.78
N ILE A 5 -9.37 11.14 3.03
CA ILE A 5 -9.12 9.78 3.54
C ILE A 5 -7.77 9.76 4.26
N ARG A 6 -7.69 9.01 5.35
CA ARG A 6 -6.43 8.71 6.04
C ARG A 6 -5.79 7.52 5.35
N LEU A 7 -4.66 7.76 4.71
CA LEU A 7 -3.96 6.76 3.92
C LEU A 7 -2.68 6.33 4.63
N ALA A 8 -2.52 5.03 4.87
CA ALA A 8 -1.28 4.48 5.37
C ALA A 8 -0.46 3.86 4.23
N ILE A 9 0.80 4.27 4.12
CA ILE A 9 1.81 3.71 3.23
C ILE A 9 2.64 2.70 4.03
N ILE A 10 2.71 1.47 3.53
CA ILE A 10 3.36 0.35 4.21
C ILE A 10 4.62 -0.03 3.45
N TYR A 11 5.77 0.05 4.13
CA TYR A 11 7.03 -0.43 3.59
C TYR A 11 7.05 -1.96 3.58
N GLY A 12 7.42 -2.53 2.44
CA GLY A 12 7.49 -3.99 2.27
C GLY A 12 8.86 -4.60 2.55
N SER A 13 9.85 -3.81 2.93
CA SER A 13 11.22 -4.29 3.16
C SER A 13 11.83 -3.63 4.40
N ASP A 14 12.63 -4.39 5.14
CA ASP A 14 13.40 -3.94 6.31
C ASP A 14 14.92 -3.94 6.08
N ARG A 15 15.38 -4.22 4.84
CA ARG A 15 16.80 -4.28 4.52
C ARG A 15 17.46 -2.93 4.65
N GLU A 16 18.67 -2.90 5.17
CA GLU A 16 19.52 -1.70 5.15
C GLU A 16 19.80 -1.27 3.70
N GLY A 17 19.72 0.03 3.41
CA GLY A 17 19.90 0.58 2.06
C GLY A 17 18.85 0.10 1.05
N ARG A 18 17.66 -0.26 1.49
CA ARG A 18 16.58 -0.81 0.66
C ARG A 18 16.10 0.18 -0.41
N PHE A 19 15.90 -0.31 -1.60
CA PHE A 19 15.30 0.46 -2.69
C PHE A 19 13.83 0.86 -2.40
N CYS A 20 13.24 0.26 -1.37
CA CYS A 20 11.89 0.58 -0.91
C CYS A 20 11.72 2.07 -0.57
N ASP A 21 12.75 2.67 0.04
CA ASP A 21 12.73 4.09 0.41
C ASP A 21 12.58 4.97 -0.82
N THR A 22 13.35 4.74 -1.88
CA THR A 22 13.24 5.46 -3.16
C THR A 22 11.82 5.39 -3.75
N VAL A 23 11.21 4.20 -3.72
CA VAL A 23 9.86 4.02 -4.27
C VAL A 23 8.80 4.68 -3.38
N VAL A 24 8.96 4.64 -2.06
CA VAL A 24 8.07 5.32 -1.11
C VAL A 24 8.19 6.83 -1.23
N ASP A 25 9.40 7.37 -1.34
CA ASP A 25 9.62 8.81 -1.51
C ASP A 25 8.96 9.33 -2.79
N TRP A 26 9.15 8.62 -3.91
CA TRP A 26 8.45 8.92 -5.14
C TRP A 26 6.92 8.90 -4.95
N LEU A 27 6.39 7.86 -4.32
CA LEU A 27 4.95 7.72 -4.07
C LEU A 27 4.44 8.86 -3.20
N ALA A 28 5.13 9.19 -2.11
CA ALA A 28 4.75 10.27 -1.18
C ALA A 28 4.64 11.61 -1.91
N ALA A 29 5.63 11.95 -2.73
CA ALA A 29 5.61 13.17 -3.55
C ALA A 29 4.39 13.20 -4.50
N GLN A 30 4.05 12.08 -5.14
CA GLN A 30 2.87 12.00 -6.02
C GLN A 30 1.55 12.12 -5.24
N LEU A 31 1.48 11.56 -4.03
CA LEU A 31 0.30 11.65 -3.16
C LEU A 31 0.05 13.09 -2.72
N GLU A 32 1.09 13.82 -2.33
CA GLU A 32 1.00 15.23 -1.97
C GLU A 32 0.50 16.09 -3.15
N HIS A 33 1.05 15.89 -4.35
CA HIS A 33 0.59 16.54 -5.56
C HIS A 33 -0.88 16.24 -5.90
N SER A 34 -1.37 15.06 -5.52
CA SER A 34 -2.77 14.66 -5.71
C SER A 34 -3.73 15.25 -4.67
N GLY A 35 -3.22 16.03 -3.70
CA GLY A 35 -3.99 16.63 -2.61
C GLY A 35 -4.35 15.65 -1.49
N LEU A 36 -3.67 14.51 -1.36
CA LEU A 36 -3.76 13.63 -0.21
C LEU A 36 -2.78 14.10 0.86
N THR A 37 -3.29 14.63 1.96
CA THR A 37 -2.49 15.24 3.02
C THR A 37 -2.49 14.46 4.32
N GLN A 38 -3.45 13.54 4.53
CA GLN A 38 -3.50 12.70 5.72
C GLN A 38 -2.77 11.38 5.48
N LEU A 39 -1.45 11.45 5.43
CA LEU A 39 -0.56 10.31 5.20
C LEU A 39 0.04 9.82 6.52
N SER A 40 0.14 8.51 6.67
CA SER A 40 0.94 7.86 7.70
C SER A 40 1.82 6.79 7.07
N PHE A 41 3.00 6.59 7.65
CA PHE A 41 3.98 5.63 7.15
C PHE A 41 4.16 4.53 8.19
N ILE A 42 4.13 3.27 7.75
CA ILE A 42 4.26 2.09 8.61
C ILE A 42 5.42 1.25 8.07
N ASP A 43 6.44 1.12 8.89
CA ASP A 43 7.64 0.36 8.56
C ASP A 43 7.67 -0.97 9.34
N PRO A 44 8.05 -2.10 8.73
CA PRO A 44 8.21 -3.38 9.43
C PRO A 44 9.22 -3.34 10.59
N VAL A 45 10.13 -2.35 10.61
CA VAL A 45 11.08 -2.15 11.73
C VAL A 45 10.47 -1.40 12.91
N ASP A 46 9.28 -0.81 12.75
CA ASP A 46 8.56 -0.12 13.82
C ASP A 46 8.11 -1.09 14.92
N ARG A 47 7.86 -0.55 16.12
CA ARG A 47 7.20 -1.34 17.17
C ARG A 47 5.79 -1.73 16.71
N ILE A 48 5.43 -2.98 16.88
CA ILE A 48 4.12 -3.53 16.49
C ILE A 48 2.96 -2.72 17.09
N THR A 49 3.10 -2.27 18.35
CA THR A 49 2.08 -1.45 19.02
C THR A 49 1.81 -0.13 18.31
N ASP A 50 2.87 0.53 17.83
CA ASP A 50 2.77 1.81 17.13
C ASP A 50 2.23 1.62 15.71
N ALA A 51 2.60 0.52 15.06
CA ALA A 51 2.07 0.13 13.76
C ALA A 51 0.56 -0.14 13.83
N ARG A 52 0.08 -0.88 14.83
CA ARG A 52 -1.35 -1.19 15.00
C ARG A 52 -2.22 0.05 15.15
N GLY A 53 -1.79 1.04 15.92
CA GLY A 53 -2.52 2.30 16.06
C GLY A 53 -2.69 3.03 14.73
N ARG A 54 -1.64 3.06 13.89
CA ARG A 54 -1.67 3.65 12.55
C ARG A 54 -2.52 2.83 11.57
N LEU A 55 -2.47 1.50 11.65
CA LEU A 55 -3.33 0.61 10.86
C LEU A 55 -4.80 0.81 11.19
N ASP A 56 -5.15 0.89 12.47
CA ASP A 56 -6.54 1.09 12.90
C ASP A 56 -7.07 2.46 12.44
N ALA A 57 -6.26 3.50 12.57
CA ALA A 57 -6.62 4.86 12.18
C ALA A 57 -6.82 5.03 10.66
N ALA A 58 -6.18 4.22 9.81
CA ALA A 58 -6.23 4.36 8.37
C ALA A 58 -7.60 3.99 7.79
N ASP A 59 -7.99 4.70 6.72
CA ASP A 59 -9.17 4.38 5.90
C ASP A 59 -8.82 3.50 4.69
N ALA A 60 -7.55 3.51 4.27
CA ALA A 60 -7.01 2.77 3.13
C ALA A 60 -5.51 2.52 3.28
N PHE A 61 -4.99 1.58 2.51
CA PHE A 61 -3.57 1.22 2.50
C PHE A 61 -2.98 1.22 1.10
N ILE A 62 -1.71 1.64 0.99
CA ILE A 62 -0.85 1.33 -0.15
C ILE A 62 0.35 0.56 0.36
N VAL A 63 0.51 -0.68 -0.09
CA VAL A 63 1.67 -1.51 0.22
C VAL A 63 2.72 -1.33 -0.87
N VAL A 64 3.92 -0.89 -0.49
CA VAL A 64 5.07 -0.74 -1.37
C VAL A 64 6.00 -1.94 -1.16
N THR A 65 6.04 -2.88 -2.10
CA THR A 65 6.73 -4.16 -1.89
C THR A 65 7.73 -4.52 -2.99
N PRO A 66 8.93 -5.00 -2.65
CA PRO A 66 9.77 -5.76 -3.56
C PRO A 66 9.22 -7.15 -3.82
N GLU A 67 9.75 -7.79 -4.87
CA GLU A 67 9.63 -9.24 -5.04
C GLU A 67 10.97 -9.90 -4.70
N TYR A 68 10.96 -10.77 -3.70
CA TYR A 68 12.08 -11.59 -3.29
C TYR A 68 11.76 -13.05 -3.57
N ASN A 69 12.51 -13.67 -4.50
CA ASN A 69 12.35 -15.10 -4.82
C ASN A 69 10.89 -15.49 -5.11
N HIS A 70 10.22 -14.73 -5.99
CA HIS A 70 8.83 -14.91 -6.43
C HIS A 70 7.75 -14.60 -5.37
N GLY A 71 8.09 -14.05 -4.22
CA GLY A 71 7.15 -13.71 -3.15
C GLY A 71 7.38 -12.33 -2.56
N TYR A 72 6.54 -11.96 -1.63
CA TYR A 72 6.71 -10.76 -0.81
C TYR A 72 7.68 -11.04 0.35
N PRO A 73 8.33 -10.00 0.94
CA PRO A 73 9.29 -10.19 2.01
C PRO A 73 8.68 -10.69 3.32
N ALA A 74 9.43 -11.50 4.08
CA ALA A 74 9.00 -12.03 5.37
C ALA A 74 8.66 -10.93 6.41
N PRO A 75 9.40 -9.81 6.52
CA PRO A 75 9.04 -8.72 7.44
C PRO A 75 7.68 -8.09 7.12
N LEU A 76 7.32 -7.97 5.85
CA LEU A 76 5.98 -7.51 5.46
C LEU A 76 4.91 -8.49 5.96
N LYS A 77 5.13 -9.80 5.81
CA LYS A 77 4.19 -10.80 6.32
C LYS A 77 4.05 -10.74 7.83
N ALA A 78 5.16 -10.59 8.56
CA ALA A 78 5.14 -10.45 10.00
C ALA A 78 4.32 -9.21 10.46
N LEU A 79 4.49 -8.07 9.77
CA LEU A 79 3.69 -6.89 10.02
C LEU A 79 2.20 -7.13 9.74
N ILE A 80 1.86 -7.76 8.62
CA ILE A 80 0.47 -8.06 8.25
C ILE A 80 -0.18 -8.97 9.32
N ASP A 81 0.50 -10.02 9.75
CA ASP A 81 0.00 -10.98 10.73
C ASP A 81 -0.07 -10.43 12.16
N SER A 82 0.61 -9.32 12.44
CA SER A 82 0.56 -8.65 13.75
C SER A 82 -0.78 -7.96 14.04
N ALA A 83 -1.65 -7.81 13.03
CA ALA A 83 -2.95 -7.18 13.12
C ALA A 83 -3.98 -8.02 12.36
N LYS A 84 -5.25 -7.96 12.77
CA LYS A 84 -6.36 -8.68 12.11
C LYS A 84 -7.53 -7.75 11.84
N ALA A 85 -8.09 -7.21 12.89
CA ALA A 85 -9.29 -6.39 12.79
C ALA A 85 -9.02 -5.02 12.15
N GLU A 86 -7.80 -4.55 12.24
CA GLU A 86 -7.32 -3.28 11.69
C GLU A 86 -7.34 -3.26 10.15
N TRP A 87 -7.32 -4.42 9.52
CA TRP A 87 -7.39 -4.60 8.06
C TRP A 87 -8.82 -4.67 7.53
N GLN A 88 -9.77 -5.11 8.36
CA GLN A 88 -11.11 -5.50 7.92
C GLN A 88 -11.90 -4.37 7.26
N ALA A 89 -12.53 -4.70 6.13
CA ALA A 89 -13.36 -3.80 5.34
C ALA A 89 -12.65 -2.49 4.97
N LYS A 90 -11.35 -2.55 4.68
CA LYS A 90 -10.55 -1.43 4.18
C LYS A 90 -9.91 -1.80 2.84
N PRO A 91 -9.76 -0.85 1.90
CA PRO A 91 -9.15 -1.15 0.61
C PRO A 91 -7.62 -1.11 0.71
N VAL A 92 -6.99 -2.00 -0.07
CA VAL A 92 -5.54 -2.13 -0.20
C VAL A 92 -5.13 -2.01 -1.67
N ALA A 93 -4.23 -1.09 -1.98
CA ALA A 93 -3.57 -0.94 -3.26
C ALA A 93 -2.09 -1.33 -3.16
N PHE A 94 -1.46 -1.58 -4.32
CA PHE A 94 -0.09 -2.03 -4.37
C PHE A 94 0.76 -1.16 -5.30
N VAL A 95 1.94 -0.82 -4.81
CA VAL A 95 3.07 -0.34 -5.60
C VAL A 95 4.18 -1.37 -5.44
N SER A 96 4.63 -1.95 -6.54
CA SER A 96 5.61 -3.03 -6.48
C SER A 96 6.82 -2.75 -7.35
N TYR A 97 7.93 -3.40 -7.03
CA TYR A 97 9.16 -3.25 -7.79
C TYR A 97 9.99 -4.54 -7.74
N GLY A 98 10.85 -4.70 -8.72
CA GLY A 98 11.73 -5.86 -8.80
C GLY A 98 12.45 -5.95 -10.14
N GLY A 99 12.91 -7.14 -10.47
CA GLY A 99 13.48 -7.46 -11.79
C GLY A 99 12.40 -7.57 -12.85
N ILE A 100 12.46 -8.64 -13.65
CA ILE A 100 11.61 -8.86 -14.83
C ILE A 100 10.10 -8.87 -14.54
N SER A 101 9.68 -9.23 -13.32
CA SER A 101 8.26 -9.25 -12.92
C SER A 101 7.74 -7.91 -12.42
N GLY A 102 8.62 -6.97 -12.06
CA GLY A 102 8.22 -5.72 -11.43
C GLY A 102 7.47 -5.89 -10.11
N GLY A 103 7.62 -7.05 -9.44
CA GLY A 103 6.94 -7.37 -8.19
C GLY A 103 5.55 -7.96 -8.35
N SER A 104 5.11 -8.27 -9.57
CA SER A 104 3.73 -8.75 -9.83
C SER A 104 3.38 -10.05 -9.08
N ARG A 105 4.35 -10.99 -8.93
CA ARG A 105 4.11 -12.25 -8.22
C ARG A 105 3.91 -12.03 -6.72
N ALA A 106 4.65 -11.09 -6.12
CA ALA A 106 4.45 -10.69 -4.73
C ALA A 106 3.06 -10.08 -4.53
N VAL A 107 2.60 -9.23 -5.46
CA VAL A 107 1.27 -8.62 -5.42
C VAL A 107 0.17 -9.69 -5.50
N GLU A 108 0.28 -10.66 -6.42
CA GLU A 108 -0.73 -11.72 -6.54
C GLU A 108 -0.84 -12.58 -5.27
N GLN A 109 0.27 -12.90 -4.62
CA GLN A 109 0.25 -13.59 -3.34
C GLN A 109 -0.37 -12.73 -2.22
N LEU A 110 -0.05 -11.44 -2.17
CA LEU A 110 -0.62 -10.51 -1.18
C LEU A 110 -2.14 -10.35 -1.34
N ARG A 111 -2.67 -10.43 -2.56
CA ARG A 111 -4.13 -10.37 -2.78
C ARG A 111 -4.86 -11.46 -2.02
N GLN A 112 -4.33 -12.68 -2.00
CA GLN A 112 -4.92 -13.81 -1.26
C GLN A 112 -4.83 -13.58 0.26
N VAL A 113 -3.69 -13.07 0.74
CA VAL A 113 -3.48 -12.77 2.17
C VAL A 113 -4.46 -11.71 2.65
N PHE A 114 -4.62 -10.63 1.91
CA PHE A 114 -5.54 -9.54 2.28
C PHE A 114 -7.02 -9.93 2.11
N ALA A 115 -7.33 -10.85 1.19
CA ALA A 115 -8.69 -11.40 1.08
C ALA A 115 -9.08 -12.19 2.35
N GLU A 116 -8.18 -13.00 2.90
CA GLU A 116 -8.37 -13.71 4.17
C GLU A 116 -8.54 -12.76 5.36
N LEU A 117 -7.93 -11.58 5.29
CA LEU A 117 -8.07 -10.52 6.30
C LEU A 117 -9.31 -9.64 6.08
N HIS A 118 -10.20 -10.01 5.17
CA HIS A 118 -11.41 -9.27 4.82
C HIS A 118 -11.14 -7.85 4.28
N SER A 119 -9.98 -7.61 3.69
CA SER A 119 -9.66 -6.39 2.97
C SER A 119 -10.10 -6.47 1.51
N VAL A 120 -10.31 -5.33 0.88
CA VAL A 120 -10.63 -5.25 -0.55
C VAL A 120 -9.38 -4.84 -1.32
N THR A 121 -8.76 -5.76 -2.05
CA THR A 121 -7.59 -5.44 -2.88
C THR A 121 -8.01 -4.82 -4.20
N LEU A 122 -7.36 -3.71 -4.59
CA LEU A 122 -7.61 -3.06 -5.86
C LEU A 122 -7.04 -3.88 -7.03
N ARG A 123 -7.75 -3.89 -8.16
CA ARG A 123 -7.24 -4.49 -9.39
C ARG A 123 -6.01 -3.76 -9.93
N ASP A 124 -6.07 -2.42 -9.96
CA ASP A 124 -4.98 -1.60 -10.45
C ASP A 124 -3.81 -1.58 -9.46
N SER A 125 -2.60 -1.67 -9.98
CA SER A 125 -1.34 -1.55 -9.24
C SER A 125 -0.30 -0.83 -10.08
N VAL A 126 0.69 -0.21 -9.45
CA VAL A 126 1.88 0.34 -10.11
C VAL A 126 3.02 -0.65 -9.93
N GLY A 127 3.65 -1.07 -11.03
CA GLY A 127 4.78 -2.01 -10.99
C GLY A 127 5.98 -1.45 -11.76
N PHE A 128 7.17 -1.53 -11.14
CA PHE A 128 8.43 -1.09 -11.72
C PHE A 128 9.31 -2.31 -12.07
N ILE A 129 9.34 -2.64 -13.36
CA ILE A 129 10.21 -3.69 -13.91
C ILE A 129 11.64 -3.15 -13.97
N ASN A 130 12.63 -3.93 -13.52
CA ASN A 130 14.02 -3.49 -13.40
C ASN A 130 14.11 -2.09 -12.76
N ALA A 131 13.52 -1.94 -11.58
CA ALA A 131 13.27 -0.65 -10.94
C ALA A 131 14.52 0.26 -10.86
N TRP A 132 15.70 -0.34 -10.62
CA TRP A 132 16.99 0.38 -10.56
C TRP A 132 17.40 1.05 -11.88
N GLU A 133 16.82 0.64 -13.02
CA GLU A 133 17.03 1.28 -14.32
C GLU A 133 16.05 2.46 -14.56
N GLN A 134 14.92 2.45 -13.87
CA GLN A 134 13.86 3.44 -14.05
C GLN A 134 14.04 4.70 -13.20
N PHE A 135 14.74 4.60 -12.08
CA PHE A 135 15.02 5.73 -11.21
C PHE A 135 16.45 6.26 -11.43
N ASP A 136 16.63 7.55 -11.33
CA ASP A 136 17.95 8.18 -11.33
C ASP A 136 18.58 8.19 -9.94
N SER A 137 19.80 8.72 -9.82
CA SER A 137 20.53 8.80 -8.54
C SER A 137 19.88 9.71 -7.50
N SER A 138 18.94 10.55 -7.92
CA SER A 138 18.17 11.44 -7.05
C SER A 138 16.80 10.86 -6.68
N GLY A 139 16.49 9.62 -7.11
CA GLY A 139 15.23 8.96 -6.82
C GLY A 139 14.06 9.39 -7.72
N ASN A 140 14.31 10.12 -8.82
CA ASN A 140 13.29 10.49 -9.77
C ASN A 140 13.12 9.45 -10.86
N LEU A 141 11.87 9.23 -11.31
CA LEU A 141 11.62 8.42 -12.49
C LEU A 141 12.14 9.11 -13.77
N ARG A 142 12.90 8.38 -14.58
CA ARG A 142 13.39 8.83 -15.89
C ARG A 142 12.24 9.04 -16.87
N GLU A 143 11.21 8.19 -16.82
CA GLU A 143 10.03 8.24 -17.68
C GLU A 143 8.73 8.14 -16.85
N PRO A 144 8.32 9.23 -16.18
CA PRO A 144 7.26 9.19 -15.17
C PRO A 144 5.85 8.96 -15.74
N SER A 145 5.57 9.38 -16.98
CA SER A 145 4.22 9.52 -17.52
C SER A 145 3.34 8.27 -17.41
N ARG A 146 3.91 7.07 -17.59
CA ARG A 146 3.15 5.82 -17.49
C ARG A 146 2.79 5.49 -16.05
N ALA A 147 3.76 5.59 -15.15
CA ALA A 147 3.57 5.32 -13.73
C ALA A 147 2.58 6.30 -13.10
N GLU A 148 2.71 7.59 -13.41
CA GLU A 148 1.82 8.64 -12.92
C GLU A 148 0.37 8.44 -13.38
N ARG A 149 0.14 8.13 -14.67
CA ARG A 149 -1.22 7.85 -15.15
C ARG A 149 -1.83 6.61 -14.48
N THR A 150 -1.02 5.58 -14.27
CA THR A 150 -1.48 4.35 -13.59
C THR A 150 -1.79 4.63 -12.14
N LEU A 151 -0.92 5.39 -11.46
CA LEU A 151 -1.13 5.81 -10.07
C LEU A 151 -2.39 6.67 -9.93
N ALA A 152 -2.59 7.65 -10.80
CA ALA A 152 -3.78 8.52 -10.76
C ALA A 152 -5.08 7.72 -10.84
N ARG A 153 -5.14 6.72 -11.74
CA ARG A 153 -6.31 5.82 -11.85
C ARG A 153 -6.47 4.95 -10.59
N MET A 154 -5.39 4.38 -10.09
CA MET A 154 -5.38 3.58 -8.86
C MET A 154 -5.88 4.40 -7.67
N LEU A 155 -5.42 5.64 -7.52
CA LEU A 155 -5.83 6.54 -6.44
C LEU A 155 -7.31 6.93 -6.54
N ALA A 156 -7.84 7.15 -7.76
CA ALA A 156 -9.27 7.41 -7.95
C ALA A 156 -10.12 6.25 -7.43
N HIS A 157 -9.77 5.01 -7.79
CA HIS A 157 -10.46 3.81 -7.28
C HIS A 157 -10.24 3.62 -5.77
N LEU A 158 -9.04 3.85 -5.26
CA LEU A 158 -8.74 3.74 -3.83
C LEU A 158 -9.59 4.70 -3.00
N ARG A 159 -9.69 5.95 -3.43
CA ARG A 159 -10.54 6.96 -2.77
C ARG A 159 -12.02 6.55 -2.77
N TRP A 160 -12.49 6.04 -3.89
CA TRP A 160 -13.89 5.58 -4.00
C TRP A 160 -14.18 4.46 -2.99
N TRP A 161 -13.35 3.42 -2.98
CA TRP A 161 -13.48 2.29 -2.06
C TRP A 161 -13.30 2.71 -0.59
N ALA A 162 -12.31 3.53 -0.29
CA ALA A 162 -12.06 4.02 1.07
C ALA A 162 -13.26 4.79 1.61
N THR A 163 -13.87 5.65 0.80
CA THR A 163 -15.05 6.43 1.18
C THR A 163 -16.26 5.51 1.41
N ALA A 164 -16.56 4.62 0.46
CA ALA A 164 -17.68 3.70 0.54
C ALA A 164 -17.59 2.78 1.76
N LEU A 165 -16.41 2.18 1.98
CA LEU A 165 -16.20 1.26 3.10
C LEU A 165 -16.16 1.98 4.45
N ARG A 166 -15.60 3.20 4.52
CA ARG A 166 -15.65 4.02 5.74
C ARG A 166 -17.08 4.37 6.12
N GLU A 167 -17.89 4.77 5.16
CA GLU A 167 -19.33 5.05 5.38
C GLU A 167 -20.09 3.79 5.82
N ALA A 168 -19.81 2.65 5.20
CA ALA A 168 -20.40 1.37 5.58
C ALA A 168 -20.04 0.97 7.01
N ARG A 169 -18.73 1.02 7.37
CA ARG A 169 -18.26 0.75 8.74
C ARG A 169 -18.85 1.70 9.79
N GLY A 170 -19.10 2.96 9.42
CA GLY A 170 -19.72 3.95 10.30
C GLY A 170 -21.21 3.69 10.56
N LYS A 171 -21.89 3.04 9.61
CA LYS A 171 -23.33 2.67 9.76
C LYS A 171 -23.50 1.31 10.43
N SER A 172 -22.62 0.37 10.13
CA SER A 172 -22.66 -1.00 10.62
C SER A 172 -21.22 -1.49 10.83
N PRO A 173 -20.75 -1.60 12.08
CA PRO A 173 -19.39 -2.04 12.37
C PRO A 173 -19.14 -3.43 11.79
N TYR A 174 -18.12 -3.60 10.97
CA TYR A 174 -17.87 -4.84 10.23
C TYR A 174 -17.71 -6.05 11.15
N ARG A 175 -17.13 -5.86 12.33
CA ARG A 175 -16.90 -6.91 13.34
C ARG A 175 -18.18 -7.50 13.91
N GLU A 176 -19.31 -6.78 13.82
CA GLU A 176 -20.59 -7.18 14.38
C GLU A 176 -21.47 -7.94 13.37
N ILE A 177 -21.09 -7.96 12.07
CA ILE A 177 -21.89 -8.57 11.01
C ILE A 177 -21.85 -10.11 11.08
N ALA A 178 -20.78 -10.70 11.60
CA ALA A 178 -20.53 -12.14 11.61
C ALA A 178 -20.44 -12.73 13.03
N ALA A 179 -20.92 -12.01 14.03
CA ALA A 179 -20.95 -12.46 15.42
C ALA A 179 -22.19 -13.32 15.71
#